data_6c0ec2ca2ee71ca4258ca563f830c563
#
_entry.id   6c0ec2ca2ee71ca4258ca563f830c563
#
_cell.length_a   1.000
_cell.length_b   1.000
_cell.length_c   1.000
_cell.angle_alpha   90.00
_cell.angle_beta   90.00
_cell.angle_gamma   90.00
#
_symmetry.space_group_name_H-M   'P 1'
#
loop_
_entity.id
_entity.type
_entity.pdbx_description
1 polymer ?
#
loop_
_entity_poly.entity_id
_entity_poly.type
_entity_poly.pdbx_seq_one_letter_code
_entity_poly.pdbx_strand_id
1 'polypeptide(L)'
;LLSARRLTIPAEERPVFRASIESLDRVRFDAYYLRRFGSPVVAAGVEVSQLFVNQKLAAKDEAENLRATVLGILLFAERPDRFLDGAFVDIAAYTGSIADGNTADARRVYGPIPEQIEQILLYFRSSPLVARPSRKDDSGRLDLETYSLLALQEALVNALVHRDYELEGSQVRVFLFQDRIEVWNPGGLHNTLTAEDLYRGCQPIRRNQLLAGFMRDYVSPVSGRSYMESRGEGFLTLVRESERVSGRRPELSVQGQAVRLTIYAGPRP
;
A
#
# COMPACT_ATOMS: atom_id res chain seq x y z
N LEU A 1 30.68 -8.90 10.11
CA LEU A 1 29.49 -8.76 9.22
C LEU A 1 28.24 -8.23 9.96
N LEU A 2 28.03 -8.58 11.24
CA LEU A 2 26.89 -8.09 12.05
C LEU A 2 27.05 -6.64 12.53
N SER A 3 28.26 -6.13 12.67
CA SER A 3 28.52 -4.75 13.09
C SER A 3 28.26 -3.71 11.97
N ALA A 4 28.45 -4.07 10.71
CA ALA A 4 28.23 -3.17 9.58
C ALA A 4 26.73 -2.89 9.32
N ARG A 5 25.84 -3.84 9.63
CA ARG A 5 24.39 -3.64 9.49
C ARG A 5 23.78 -2.64 10.49
N ARG A 6 24.46 -2.35 11.59
CA ARG A 6 23.97 -1.38 12.60
C ARG A 6 24.30 0.08 12.26
N LEU A 7 25.09 0.33 11.23
CA LEU A 7 25.49 1.68 10.82
C LEU A 7 24.72 2.20 9.60
N THR A 8 23.87 1.40 8.97
CA THR A 8 23.08 1.85 7.83
C THR A 8 21.74 2.40 8.30
N ILE A 9 21.48 3.67 7.99
CA ILE A 9 20.17 4.29 8.21
C ILE A 9 19.14 3.54 7.35
N PRO A 10 18.02 3.08 7.94
CA PRO A 10 16.93 2.46 7.16
C PRO A 10 16.49 3.36 6.01
N ALA A 11 16.16 2.77 4.86
CA ALA A 11 15.77 3.55 3.66
C ALA A 11 14.67 4.57 3.96
N GLU A 12 13.67 4.17 4.75
CA GLU A 12 12.53 5.03 5.11
C GLU A 12 12.90 6.25 5.99
N GLU A 13 14.02 6.19 6.75
CA GLU A 13 14.52 7.29 7.60
C GLU A 13 15.50 8.22 6.86
N ARG A 14 15.89 7.90 5.63
CA ARG A 14 16.86 8.72 4.88
C ARG A 14 16.27 10.05 4.47
N PRO A 15 17.02 11.16 4.67
CA PRO A 15 16.60 12.47 4.19
C PRO A 15 16.59 12.49 2.64
N VAL A 16 15.55 13.08 2.08
CA VAL A 16 15.41 13.27 0.63
C VAL A 16 15.97 14.64 0.26
N PHE A 17 17.08 14.67 -0.46
CA PHE A 17 17.82 15.91 -0.74
C PHE A 17 16.95 17.01 -1.38
N ARG A 18 16.02 16.65 -2.27
CA ARG A 18 15.14 17.58 -2.98
C ARG A 18 13.91 18.01 -2.18
N ALA A 19 13.72 17.50 -0.94
CA ALA A 19 12.54 17.75 -0.14
C ALA A 19 12.90 18.46 1.17
N SER A 20 12.40 19.68 1.35
CA SER A 20 12.42 20.35 2.63
C SER A 20 11.23 19.89 3.51
N ILE A 21 11.17 20.31 4.76
CA ILE A 21 10.04 19.97 5.65
C ILE A 21 8.72 20.61 5.19
N GLU A 22 8.77 21.71 4.44
CA GLU A 22 7.62 22.39 3.84
C GLU A 22 6.97 21.54 2.72
N SER A 23 7.67 20.50 2.24
CA SER A 23 7.10 19.51 1.31
C SER A 23 6.07 18.60 1.98
N LEU A 24 6.03 18.58 3.33
CA LEU A 24 5.08 17.81 4.11
C LEU A 24 3.83 18.63 4.37
N ASP A 25 2.67 18.12 3.93
CA ASP A 25 1.38 18.78 4.13
C ASP A 25 1.01 18.81 5.62
N ARG A 26 0.96 20.01 6.17
CA ARG A 26 0.69 20.25 7.57
C ARG A 26 -0.72 19.83 7.97
N VAL A 27 -1.71 20.01 7.11
CA VAL A 27 -3.11 19.67 7.41
C VAL A 27 -3.27 18.17 7.55
N ARG A 28 -2.62 17.40 6.66
CA ARG A 28 -2.60 15.94 6.74
C ARG A 28 -1.90 15.45 8.01
N PHE A 29 -0.78 16.06 8.36
CA PHE A 29 -0.07 15.72 9.58
C PHE A 29 -0.89 16.03 10.83
N ASP A 30 -1.51 17.20 10.92
CA ASP A 30 -2.35 17.62 12.05
C ASP A 30 -3.54 16.64 12.23
N ALA A 31 -4.17 16.23 11.13
CA ALA A 31 -5.26 15.25 11.15
C ALA A 31 -4.79 13.87 11.63
N TYR A 32 -3.63 13.42 11.16
CA TYR A 32 -3.01 12.19 11.63
C TYR A 32 -2.67 12.27 13.12
N TYR A 33 -2.01 13.35 13.53
CA TYR A 33 -1.57 13.56 14.91
C TYR A 33 -2.76 13.54 15.89
N LEU A 34 -3.82 14.27 15.55
CA LEU A 34 -5.05 14.29 16.36
C LEU A 34 -5.65 12.88 16.49
N ARG A 35 -5.70 12.11 15.41
CA ARG A 35 -6.21 10.73 15.42
C ARG A 35 -5.34 9.83 16.29
N ARG A 36 -4.03 9.94 16.16
CA ARG A 36 -3.06 9.10 16.86
C ARG A 36 -2.98 9.36 18.36
N PHE A 37 -2.96 10.65 18.74
CA PHE A 37 -2.65 11.08 20.11
C PHE A 37 -3.88 11.62 20.86
N GLY A 38 -5.01 11.79 20.19
CA GLY A 38 -6.25 12.32 20.79
C GLY A 38 -6.19 13.81 21.15
N SER A 39 -5.11 14.50 20.76
CA SER A 39 -4.89 15.92 21.07
C SER A 39 -4.30 16.66 19.85
N PRO A 40 -4.61 17.95 19.66
CA PRO A 40 -4.08 18.69 18.53
C PRO A 40 -2.57 18.92 18.67
N VAL A 41 -1.88 19.12 17.56
CA VAL A 41 -0.42 19.34 17.50
C VAL A 41 0.03 20.48 18.41
N VAL A 42 -0.75 21.55 18.52
CA VAL A 42 -0.42 22.69 19.39
C VAL A 42 -0.32 22.31 20.89
N ALA A 43 -1.01 21.27 21.30
CA ALA A 43 -0.95 20.76 22.66
C ALA A 43 0.34 19.98 22.98
N ALA A 44 1.14 19.67 21.97
CA ALA A 44 2.43 18.99 22.18
C ALA A 44 3.48 19.89 22.85
N GLY A 45 3.31 21.21 22.79
CA GLY A 45 4.22 22.18 23.45
C GLY A 45 5.61 22.27 22.81
N VAL A 46 5.77 21.72 21.60
CA VAL A 46 7.04 21.75 20.84
C VAL A 46 6.78 22.19 19.40
N GLU A 47 7.81 22.71 18.78
CA GLU A 47 7.76 23.08 17.37
C GLU A 47 7.44 21.86 16.46
N VAL A 48 6.70 22.09 15.40
CA VAL A 48 6.30 21.02 14.48
C VAL A 48 7.49 20.36 13.81
N SER A 49 8.52 21.14 13.48
CA SER A 49 9.79 20.62 12.97
C SER A 49 10.40 19.57 13.91
N GLN A 50 10.31 19.80 15.22
CA GLN A 50 10.78 18.86 16.22
C GLN A 50 9.88 17.61 16.28
N LEU A 51 8.56 17.74 16.10
CA LEU A 51 7.66 16.58 15.99
C LEU A 51 7.98 15.73 14.76
N PHE A 52 8.29 16.37 13.63
CA PHE A 52 8.71 15.65 12.44
C PHE A 52 9.99 14.84 12.70
N VAL A 53 10.99 15.43 13.36
CA VAL A 53 12.22 14.73 13.73
C VAL A 53 11.93 13.58 14.70
N ASN A 54 11.16 13.84 15.75
CA ASN A 54 10.82 12.84 16.77
C ASN A 54 10.09 11.60 16.16
N GLN A 55 9.28 11.83 15.14
CA GLN A 55 8.53 10.80 14.44
C GLN A 55 9.25 10.26 13.19
N LYS A 56 10.51 10.65 12.96
CA LYS A 56 11.33 10.22 11.81
C LYS A 56 10.79 10.67 10.44
N LEU A 57 9.91 11.66 10.42
CA LEU A 57 9.36 12.27 9.19
C LEU A 57 10.33 13.29 8.58
N ALA A 58 11.25 13.79 9.39
CA ALA A 58 12.35 14.65 8.95
C ALA A 58 13.66 14.22 9.63
N ALA A 59 14.77 14.45 8.94
CA ALA A 59 16.12 14.23 9.43
C ALA A 59 17.08 15.28 8.84
N LYS A 60 18.23 15.48 9.49
CA LYS A 60 19.29 16.35 8.97
C LYS A 60 20.07 15.64 7.87
N ASP A 61 20.34 16.36 6.78
CA ASP A 61 21.28 15.93 5.74
C ASP A 61 22.75 16.15 6.19
N GLU A 62 23.72 15.81 5.35
CA GLU A 62 25.15 15.98 5.63
C GLU A 62 25.57 17.44 5.83
N ALA A 63 24.79 18.39 5.33
CA ALA A 63 24.99 19.83 5.48
C ALA A 63 24.20 20.41 6.67
N GLU A 64 23.68 19.57 7.58
CA GLU A 64 22.87 19.94 8.76
C GLU A 64 21.52 20.59 8.41
N ASN A 65 21.08 20.58 7.14
CA ASN A 65 19.77 21.08 6.76
C ASN A 65 18.68 20.05 7.10
N LEU A 66 17.56 20.53 7.66
CA LEU A 66 16.42 19.67 7.94
C LEU A 66 15.66 19.34 6.66
N ARG A 67 15.59 18.05 6.32
CA ARG A 67 14.94 17.51 5.15
C ARG A 67 13.81 16.56 5.52
N ALA A 68 12.78 16.49 4.67
CA ALA A 68 11.82 15.42 4.77
C ALA A 68 12.48 14.06 4.47
N THR A 69 12.11 13.03 5.23
CA THR A 69 12.58 11.65 4.98
C THR A 69 11.70 10.97 3.92
N VAL A 70 12.15 9.82 3.42
CA VAL A 70 11.35 8.95 2.55
C VAL A 70 9.99 8.67 3.21
N LEU A 71 9.98 8.31 4.51
CA LEU A 71 8.76 8.11 5.28
C LEU A 71 7.84 9.33 5.28
N GLY A 72 8.40 10.52 5.59
CA GLY A 72 7.63 11.76 5.62
C GLY A 72 6.99 12.07 4.27
N ILE A 73 7.75 11.93 3.20
CA ILE A 73 7.26 12.13 1.82
C ILE A 73 6.13 11.14 1.48
N LEU A 74 6.30 9.86 1.75
CA LEU A 74 5.30 8.82 1.44
C LEU A 74 3.98 9.02 2.18
N LEU A 75 4.01 9.60 3.39
CA LEU A 75 2.82 9.77 4.23
C LEU A 75 2.15 11.14 4.08
N PHE A 76 2.93 12.21 3.84
CA PHE A 76 2.43 13.57 4.00
C PHE A 76 2.71 14.50 2.81
N ALA A 77 3.54 14.14 1.82
CA ALA A 77 3.69 14.99 0.66
C ALA A 77 2.46 14.88 -0.26
N GLU A 78 2.04 16.00 -0.85
CA GLU A 78 0.94 16.02 -1.83
C GLU A 78 1.27 15.17 -3.07
N ARG A 79 2.51 15.21 -3.53
CA ARG A 79 3.02 14.51 -4.71
C ARG A 79 4.33 13.79 -4.37
N PRO A 80 4.27 12.61 -3.69
CA PRO A 80 5.46 11.82 -3.37
C PRO A 80 6.32 11.47 -4.58
N ASP A 81 5.68 11.24 -5.73
CA ASP A 81 6.30 10.91 -7.01
C ASP A 81 7.24 12.00 -7.56
N ARG A 82 7.11 13.24 -7.11
CA ARG A 82 8.05 14.33 -7.47
C ARG A 82 9.39 14.22 -6.76
N PHE A 83 9.45 13.47 -5.68
CA PHE A 83 10.63 13.32 -4.83
C PHE A 83 11.19 11.91 -4.87
N LEU A 84 10.34 10.91 -5.04
CA LEU A 84 10.65 9.50 -5.01
C LEU A 84 10.10 8.83 -6.27
N ASP A 85 11.00 8.39 -7.13
CA ASP A 85 10.64 7.76 -8.40
C ASP A 85 9.73 6.54 -8.18
N GLY A 86 8.65 6.50 -8.95
CA GLY A 86 7.67 5.41 -8.86
C GLY A 86 6.82 5.40 -7.59
N ALA A 87 6.80 6.47 -6.76
CA ALA A 87 5.92 6.57 -5.59
C ALA A 87 4.46 6.88 -6.00
N PHE A 88 3.94 6.11 -6.95
CA PHE A 88 2.55 6.11 -7.43
C PHE A 88 2.14 4.69 -7.81
N VAL A 89 0.86 4.46 -8.06
CA VAL A 89 0.35 3.18 -8.56
C VAL A 89 -0.12 3.34 -10.00
N ASP A 90 0.30 2.41 -10.85
CA ASP A 90 -0.12 2.33 -12.24
C ASP A 90 -1.19 1.24 -12.39
N ILE A 91 -2.38 1.59 -12.88
CA ILE A 91 -3.51 0.69 -13.03
C ILE A 91 -3.82 0.54 -14.50
N ALA A 92 -3.98 -0.71 -14.97
CA ALA A 92 -4.49 -1.01 -16.29
C ALA A 92 -5.56 -2.10 -16.22
N ALA A 93 -6.70 -1.86 -16.89
CA ALA A 93 -7.79 -2.80 -17.01
C ALA A 93 -7.89 -3.32 -18.44
N TYR A 94 -7.93 -4.63 -18.62
CA TYR A 94 -7.98 -5.31 -19.90
C TYR A 94 -9.34 -5.96 -20.12
N THR A 95 -9.81 -6.00 -21.36
CA THR A 95 -11.08 -6.63 -21.73
C THR A 95 -11.02 -8.15 -21.74
N GLY A 96 -9.82 -8.73 -21.82
CA GLY A 96 -9.55 -10.17 -21.88
C GLY A 96 -8.78 -10.69 -20.67
N SER A 97 -8.27 -11.91 -20.81
CA SER A 97 -7.45 -12.59 -19.80
C SER A 97 -5.94 -12.40 -20.00
N ILE A 98 -5.53 -11.64 -21.01
CA ILE A 98 -4.12 -11.33 -21.32
C ILE A 98 -3.92 -9.84 -21.55
N ALA A 99 -2.70 -9.38 -21.34
CA ALA A 99 -2.29 -8.01 -21.64
C ALA A 99 -1.91 -7.90 -23.13
N ASP A 100 -2.90 -7.90 -23.99
CA ASP A 100 -2.74 -7.93 -25.47
C ASP A 100 -2.80 -6.54 -26.12
N GLY A 101 -2.76 -5.48 -25.32
CA GLY A 101 -2.89 -4.10 -25.78
C GLY A 101 -4.33 -3.56 -25.81
N ASN A 102 -5.35 -4.41 -25.64
CA ASN A 102 -6.75 -4.00 -25.56
C ASN A 102 -7.10 -3.48 -24.14
N THR A 103 -6.55 -2.33 -23.80
CA THR A 103 -6.77 -1.69 -22.50
C THR A 103 -8.14 -1.00 -22.49
N ALA A 104 -9.01 -1.43 -21.57
CA ALA A 104 -10.34 -0.83 -21.37
C ALA A 104 -10.24 0.48 -20.56
N ASP A 105 -9.33 0.55 -19.60
CA ASP A 105 -9.03 1.72 -18.78
C ASP A 105 -7.59 1.69 -18.31
N ALA A 106 -6.96 2.86 -18.19
CA ALA A 106 -5.62 3.00 -17.64
C ALA A 106 -5.51 4.32 -16.88
N ARG A 107 -4.91 4.27 -15.69
CA ARG A 107 -4.72 5.46 -14.85
C ARG A 107 -3.54 5.33 -13.92
N ARG A 108 -2.99 6.48 -13.52
CA ARG A 108 -2.00 6.58 -12.45
C ARG A 108 -2.64 7.21 -11.23
N VAL A 109 -2.40 6.60 -10.08
CA VAL A 109 -2.90 7.08 -8.78
C VAL A 109 -1.74 7.69 -8.04
N TYR A 110 -1.85 8.99 -7.78
CA TYR A 110 -0.86 9.80 -7.09
C TYR A 110 -1.33 10.18 -5.69
N GLY A 111 -0.43 10.74 -4.89
CA GLY A 111 -0.71 11.21 -3.54
C GLY A 111 0.03 10.40 -2.48
N PRO A 112 -0.11 10.76 -1.20
CA PRO A 112 0.44 9.95 -0.10
C PRO A 112 -0.22 8.58 -0.04
N ILE A 113 0.50 7.60 0.51
CA ILE A 113 0.07 6.19 0.50
C ILE A 113 -1.37 5.99 0.99
N PRO A 114 -1.83 6.60 2.11
CA PRO A 114 -3.22 6.43 2.54
C PRO A 114 -4.23 6.87 1.48
N GLU A 115 -3.97 7.98 0.77
CA GLU A 115 -4.84 8.47 -0.29
C GLU A 115 -4.80 7.60 -1.54
N GLN A 116 -3.63 7.07 -1.91
CA GLN A 116 -3.52 6.12 -3.02
C GLN A 116 -4.39 4.88 -2.76
N ILE A 117 -4.33 4.32 -1.55
CA ILE A 117 -5.15 3.16 -1.17
C ILE A 117 -6.64 3.48 -1.34
N GLU A 118 -7.12 4.60 -0.78
CA GLU A 118 -8.53 4.98 -0.85
C GLU A 118 -9.01 5.20 -2.28
N GLN A 119 -8.23 5.91 -3.10
CA GLN A 119 -8.57 6.15 -4.51
C GLN A 119 -8.69 4.83 -5.28
N ILE A 120 -7.81 3.85 -5.01
CA ILE A 120 -7.83 2.54 -5.67
C ILE A 120 -9.02 1.71 -5.18
N LEU A 121 -9.33 1.72 -3.89
CA LEU A 121 -10.50 1.03 -3.35
C LEU A 121 -11.81 1.60 -3.90
N LEU A 122 -11.91 2.93 -4.04
CA LEU A 122 -13.05 3.58 -4.69
C LEU A 122 -13.14 3.17 -6.18
N TYR A 123 -12.01 3.12 -6.86
CA TYR A 123 -11.96 2.64 -8.24
C TYR A 123 -12.45 1.19 -8.36
N PHE A 124 -12.01 0.30 -7.48
CA PHE A 124 -12.47 -1.09 -7.48
C PHE A 124 -13.99 -1.20 -7.25
N ARG A 125 -14.56 -0.36 -6.40
CA ARG A 125 -16.01 -0.34 -6.17
C ARG A 125 -16.82 0.13 -7.38
N SER A 126 -16.26 0.98 -8.22
CA SER A 126 -16.90 1.54 -9.40
C SER A 126 -16.58 0.79 -10.71
N SER A 127 -15.50 0.03 -10.75
CA SER A 127 -15.07 -0.69 -11.94
C SER A 127 -16.02 -1.84 -12.28
N PRO A 128 -16.54 -1.94 -13.52
CA PRO A 128 -17.39 -3.06 -13.94
C PRO A 128 -16.70 -4.42 -13.85
N LEU A 129 -15.36 -4.45 -13.84
CA LEU A 129 -14.59 -5.69 -13.72
C LEU A 129 -14.52 -6.20 -12.28
N VAL A 130 -14.73 -5.33 -11.29
CA VAL A 130 -14.61 -5.64 -9.86
C VAL A 130 -15.94 -5.50 -9.13
N ALA A 131 -16.80 -4.58 -9.61
CA ALA A 131 -18.10 -4.30 -9.01
C ALA A 131 -18.99 -5.54 -8.96
N ARG A 132 -19.78 -5.62 -7.90
CA ARG A 132 -20.72 -6.71 -7.66
C ARG A 132 -21.82 -6.73 -8.72
N PRO A 133 -21.90 -7.73 -9.61
CA PRO A 133 -23.09 -7.89 -10.44
C PRO A 133 -24.27 -8.27 -9.54
N SER A 134 -25.39 -7.55 -9.67
CA SER A 134 -26.62 -7.93 -8.99
C SER A 134 -27.51 -8.70 -9.96
N ARG A 135 -27.95 -9.89 -9.54
CA ARG A 135 -28.93 -10.72 -10.27
C ARG A 135 -30.23 -10.73 -9.48
N LYS A 136 -31.36 -10.59 -10.18
CA LYS A 136 -32.68 -10.90 -9.62
C LYS A 136 -33.02 -12.35 -9.99
N ASP A 137 -33.34 -13.13 -9.00
CA ASP A 137 -33.99 -14.42 -9.16
C ASP A 137 -35.37 -14.42 -8.45
N ASP A 138 -36.07 -15.55 -8.49
CA ASP A 138 -37.41 -15.70 -7.89
C ASP A 138 -37.40 -15.54 -6.36
N SER A 139 -36.24 -15.61 -5.70
CA SER A 139 -36.03 -15.41 -4.25
C SER A 139 -35.64 -13.99 -3.86
N GLY A 140 -35.35 -13.10 -4.84
CA GLY A 140 -34.99 -11.71 -4.61
C GLY A 140 -33.70 -11.28 -5.32
N ARG A 141 -33.06 -10.23 -4.76
CA ARG A 141 -31.80 -9.70 -5.29
C ARG A 141 -30.62 -10.46 -4.67
N LEU A 142 -29.83 -11.12 -5.50
CA LEU A 142 -28.56 -11.72 -5.15
C LEU A 142 -27.40 -10.81 -5.60
N ASP A 143 -26.66 -10.28 -4.62
CA ASP A 143 -25.43 -9.53 -4.88
C ASP A 143 -24.24 -10.50 -4.83
N LEU A 144 -23.71 -10.88 -5.99
CA LEU A 144 -22.54 -11.77 -6.09
C LEU A 144 -21.26 -10.94 -5.98
N GLU A 145 -20.40 -11.28 -5.02
CA GLU A 145 -19.07 -10.67 -4.93
C GLU A 145 -18.15 -11.26 -6.00
N THR A 146 -17.61 -10.40 -6.88
CA THR A 146 -16.55 -10.81 -7.82
C THR A 146 -15.20 -10.93 -7.12
N TYR A 147 -14.92 -10.03 -6.17
CA TYR A 147 -13.72 -10.02 -5.33
C TYR A 147 -14.06 -9.56 -3.92
N SER A 148 -13.37 -10.09 -2.91
CA SER A 148 -13.44 -9.53 -1.56
C SER A 148 -12.72 -8.17 -1.51
N LEU A 149 -13.45 -7.11 -1.15
CA LEU A 149 -12.86 -5.78 -0.98
C LEU A 149 -11.76 -5.79 0.11
N LEU A 150 -11.91 -6.63 1.13
CA LEU A 150 -10.91 -6.79 2.18
C LEU A 150 -9.64 -7.43 1.64
N ALA A 151 -9.75 -8.47 0.81
CA ALA A 151 -8.59 -9.09 0.17
C ALA A 151 -7.85 -8.10 -0.74
N LEU A 152 -8.57 -7.27 -1.50
CA LEU A 152 -7.99 -6.23 -2.34
C LEU A 152 -7.32 -5.13 -1.52
N GLN A 153 -7.92 -4.71 -0.39
CA GLN A 153 -7.29 -3.76 0.53
C GLN A 153 -5.97 -4.31 1.07
N GLU A 154 -5.97 -5.54 1.59
CA GLU A 154 -4.76 -6.17 2.11
C GLU A 154 -3.67 -6.31 1.04
N ALA A 155 -4.04 -6.65 -0.20
CA ALA A 155 -3.10 -6.72 -1.32
C ALA A 155 -2.43 -5.36 -1.61
N LEU A 156 -3.21 -4.29 -1.65
CA LEU A 156 -2.71 -2.93 -1.90
C LEU A 156 -1.84 -2.43 -0.76
N VAL A 157 -2.30 -2.59 0.48
CA VAL A 157 -1.56 -2.17 1.67
C VAL A 157 -0.21 -2.89 1.72
N ASN A 158 -0.21 -4.21 1.54
CA ASN A 158 1.04 -4.98 1.54
C ASN A 158 1.97 -4.56 0.40
N ALA A 159 1.45 -4.31 -0.81
CA ALA A 159 2.26 -3.86 -1.93
C ALA A 159 2.91 -2.50 -1.64
N LEU A 160 2.15 -1.52 -1.14
CA LEU A 160 2.65 -0.17 -0.88
C LEU A 160 3.56 -0.11 0.36
N VAL A 161 3.20 -0.80 1.45
CA VAL A 161 3.99 -0.80 2.68
C VAL A 161 5.29 -1.57 2.53
N HIS A 162 5.30 -2.66 1.76
CA HIS A 162 6.49 -3.50 1.58
C HIS A 162 7.24 -3.26 0.26
N ARG A 163 6.86 -2.24 -0.52
CA ARG A 163 7.61 -1.83 -1.72
C ARG A 163 9.05 -1.47 -1.34
N ASP A 164 9.97 -1.83 -2.21
CA ASP A 164 11.34 -1.33 -2.14
C ASP A 164 11.41 0.06 -2.77
N TYR A 165 11.47 1.10 -1.93
CA TYR A 165 11.51 2.50 -2.38
C TYR A 165 12.90 2.94 -2.82
N GLU A 166 13.91 2.08 -2.73
CA GLU A 166 15.24 2.30 -3.31
C GLU A 166 15.32 1.86 -4.79
N LEU A 167 14.35 1.11 -5.28
CA LEU A 167 14.26 0.73 -6.68
C LEU A 167 13.66 1.86 -7.51
N GLU A 168 14.55 2.64 -8.13
CA GLU A 168 14.17 3.71 -9.05
C GLU A 168 13.56 3.16 -10.35
N GLY A 169 12.76 3.98 -11.03
CA GLY A 169 12.18 3.65 -12.33
C GLY A 169 11.12 2.54 -12.31
N SER A 170 10.68 2.10 -11.13
CA SER A 170 9.65 1.07 -10.98
C SER A 170 8.56 1.51 -10.03
N GLN A 171 7.32 1.11 -10.26
CA GLN A 171 6.15 1.44 -9.46
C GLN A 171 5.32 0.20 -9.14
N VAL A 172 4.44 0.29 -8.16
CA VAL A 172 3.40 -0.71 -7.95
C VAL A 172 2.45 -0.68 -9.16
N ARG A 173 2.12 -1.85 -9.71
CA ARG A 173 1.19 -1.99 -10.82
C ARG A 173 0.02 -2.87 -10.42
N VAL A 174 -1.18 -2.48 -10.86
CA VAL A 174 -2.40 -3.25 -10.66
C VAL A 174 -3.03 -3.53 -12.02
N PHE A 175 -3.09 -4.80 -12.41
CA PHE A 175 -3.71 -5.22 -13.65
C PHE A 175 -5.04 -5.90 -13.36
N LEU A 176 -6.10 -5.41 -13.98
CA LEU A 176 -7.43 -5.99 -13.90
C LEU A 176 -7.69 -6.76 -15.21
N PHE A 177 -7.87 -8.05 -15.09
CA PHE A 177 -8.30 -8.93 -16.17
C PHE A 177 -9.73 -9.39 -15.96
N GLN A 178 -10.30 -10.04 -16.97
CA GLN A 178 -11.65 -10.56 -16.88
C GLN A 178 -11.82 -11.60 -15.76
N ASP A 179 -10.79 -12.38 -15.47
CA ASP A 179 -10.79 -13.54 -14.56
C ASP A 179 -9.95 -13.35 -13.28
N ARG A 180 -9.17 -12.29 -13.19
CA ARG A 180 -8.27 -12.04 -12.05
C ARG A 180 -7.82 -10.60 -11.94
N ILE A 181 -7.27 -10.27 -10.77
CA ILE A 181 -6.50 -9.05 -10.53
C ILE A 181 -5.06 -9.46 -10.18
N GLU A 182 -4.08 -8.80 -10.78
CA GLU A 182 -2.68 -8.96 -10.45
C GLU A 182 -2.14 -7.69 -9.81
N VAL A 183 -1.47 -7.82 -8.66
CA VAL A 183 -0.74 -6.74 -8.00
C VAL A 183 0.75 -7.04 -8.09
N TRP A 184 1.49 -6.15 -8.74
CA TRP A 184 2.92 -6.27 -8.95
C TRP A 184 3.64 -5.26 -8.07
N ASN A 185 4.51 -5.75 -7.18
CA ASN A 185 5.25 -4.94 -6.24
C ASN A 185 6.76 -5.01 -6.54
N PRO A 186 7.41 -3.87 -6.84
CA PRO A 186 8.87 -3.80 -6.96
C PRO A 186 9.57 -4.14 -5.64
N GLY A 187 10.61 -4.95 -5.73
CA GLY A 187 11.33 -5.52 -4.61
C GLY A 187 10.90 -6.97 -4.34
N GLY A 188 11.87 -7.89 -4.20
CA GLY A 188 11.62 -9.27 -3.81
C GLY A 188 11.02 -9.37 -2.39
N LEU A 189 10.72 -10.56 -1.93
CA LEU A 189 10.36 -10.80 -0.53
C LEU A 189 11.53 -10.38 0.37
N HIS A 190 11.18 -9.74 1.51
CA HIS A 190 12.21 -9.16 2.38
C HIS A 190 12.96 -10.23 3.18
N ASN A 191 14.28 -10.09 3.25
CA ASN A 191 15.19 -11.02 3.89
C ASN A 191 15.08 -12.45 3.31
N THR A 192 14.90 -13.45 4.17
CA THR A 192 14.82 -14.88 3.82
C THR A 192 13.40 -15.39 3.67
N LEU A 193 12.38 -14.48 3.64
CA LEU A 193 10.99 -14.88 3.48
C LEU A 193 10.77 -15.56 2.12
N THR A 194 10.01 -16.64 2.16
CA THR A 194 9.50 -17.32 0.97
C THR A 194 7.98 -17.16 0.86
N ALA A 195 7.42 -17.41 -0.32
CA ALA A 195 5.96 -17.44 -0.48
C ALA A 195 5.32 -18.50 0.45
N GLU A 196 5.97 -19.63 0.63
CA GLU A 196 5.52 -20.71 1.51
C GLU A 196 5.40 -20.27 2.97
N ASP A 197 6.38 -19.49 3.46
CA ASP A 197 6.35 -18.96 4.83
C ASP A 197 5.15 -18.04 5.05
N LEU A 198 4.82 -17.21 4.07
CA LEU A 198 3.65 -16.33 4.13
C LEU A 198 2.34 -17.13 4.19
N TYR A 199 2.22 -18.19 3.41
CA TYR A 199 1.03 -19.06 3.44
C TYR A 199 0.90 -19.88 4.73
N ARG A 200 2.01 -20.16 5.42
CA ARG A 200 2.01 -20.84 6.74
C ARG A 200 1.75 -19.89 7.90
N GLY A 201 1.82 -18.57 7.67
CA GLY A 201 1.68 -17.58 8.73
C GLY A 201 2.98 -17.40 9.51
N CYS A 202 3.99 -16.82 8.86
CA CYS A 202 5.26 -16.50 9.51
C CYS A 202 5.16 -15.25 10.40
N GLN A 203 6.16 -15.08 11.29
CA GLN A 203 6.35 -13.82 12.00
C GLN A 203 6.56 -12.67 10.99
N PRO A 204 5.89 -11.52 11.18
CA PRO A 204 5.97 -10.42 10.24
C PRO A 204 7.38 -9.83 10.21
N ILE A 205 8.06 -9.95 9.08
CA ILE A 205 9.31 -9.25 8.78
C ILE A 205 8.99 -8.12 7.81
N ARG A 206 9.17 -6.87 8.27
CA ARG A 206 8.74 -5.68 7.51
C ARG A 206 9.96 -5.00 6.90
N ARG A 207 9.89 -4.70 5.57
CA ARG A 207 10.91 -3.90 4.90
C ARG A 207 10.89 -2.46 5.44
N ASN A 208 9.72 -1.83 5.49
CA ASN A 208 9.50 -0.48 5.96
C ASN A 208 8.72 -0.53 7.28
N GLN A 209 9.43 -0.70 8.39
CA GLN A 209 8.84 -0.95 9.70
C GLN A 209 8.09 0.27 10.25
N LEU A 210 8.65 1.48 10.07
CA LEU A 210 8.02 2.72 10.52
C LEU A 210 6.77 3.02 9.70
N LEU A 211 6.85 2.89 8.37
CA LEU A 211 5.69 3.05 7.50
C LEU A 211 4.55 2.10 7.91
N ALA A 212 4.86 0.82 8.15
CA ALA A 212 3.88 -0.14 8.66
C ALA A 212 3.31 0.27 10.02
N GLY A 213 4.12 0.89 10.88
CA GLY A 213 3.71 1.45 12.15
C GLY A 213 2.68 2.57 11.99
N PHE A 214 2.96 3.54 11.12
CA PHE A 214 2.05 4.63 10.82
C PHE A 214 0.73 4.14 10.20
N MET A 215 0.80 3.17 9.28
CA MET A 215 -0.39 2.65 8.60
C MET A 215 -1.39 1.93 9.51
N ARG A 216 -0.99 1.51 10.72
CA ARG A 216 -1.92 0.98 11.73
C ARG A 216 -2.89 2.02 12.29
N ASP A 217 -2.49 3.29 12.26
CA ASP A 217 -3.28 4.39 12.81
C ASP A 217 -4.30 4.94 11.80
N TYR A 218 -4.22 4.50 10.54
CA TYR A 218 -5.18 4.86 9.51
C TYR A 218 -6.31 3.84 9.41
N VAL A 219 -7.53 4.35 9.28
CA VAL A 219 -8.74 3.57 9.05
C VAL A 219 -9.31 3.98 7.70
N SER A 220 -9.56 3.00 6.84
CA SER A 220 -10.16 3.24 5.55
C SER A 220 -11.62 3.70 5.69
N PRO A 221 -12.01 4.86 5.17
CA PRO A 221 -13.40 5.27 5.10
C PRO A 221 -14.22 4.40 4.14
N VAL A 222 -13.56 3.70 3.21
CA VAL A 222 -14.22 2.82 2.23
C VAL A 222 -14.58 1.47 2.84
N SER A 223 -13.66 0.87 3.60
CA SER A 223 -13.86 -0.46 4.21
C SER A 223 -14.25 -0.41 5.68
N GLY A 224 -14.04 0.72 6.37
CA GLY A 224 -14.22 0.88 7.82
C GLY A 224 -13.18 0.14 8.66
N ARG A 225 -12.09 -0.36 8.05
CA ARG A 225 -11.06 -1.16 8.72
C ARG A 225 -9.71 -0.46 8.75
N SER A 226 -8.90 -0.78 9.76
CA SER A 226 -7.50 -0.35 9.81
C SER A 226 -6.73 -0.92 8.61
N TYR A 227 -5.77 -0.16 8.08
CA TYR A 227 -4.94 -0.63 6.97
C TYR A 227 -3.98 -1.74 7.37
N MET A 228 -3.48 -1.73 8.60
CA MET A 228 -2.56 -2.75 9.07
C MET A 228 -3.01 -3.34 10.41
N GLU A 229 -2.96 -4.65 10.52
CA GLU A 229 -3.19 -5.34 11.79
C GLU A 229 -1.86 -5.54 12.56
N SER A 230 -1.96 -5.57 13.90
CA SER A 230 -0.79 -5.69 14.77
C SER A 230 -0.12 -7.07 14.69
N ARG A 231 -0.90 -8.12 14.42
CA ARG A 231 -0.49 -9.53 14.54
C ARG A 231 0.17 -10.11 13.30
N GLY A 232 0.19 -9.38 12.16
CA GLY A 232 0.78 -9.88 10.90
C GLY A 232 -0.07 -10.91 10.18
N GLU A 233 -1.37 -10.98 10.47
CA GLU A 233 -2.31 -11.92 9.85
C GLU A 233 -2.92 -11.42 8.54
N GLY A 234 -2.53 -10.22 8.07
CA GLY A 234 -3.09 -9.59 6.88
C GLY A 234 -3.05 -10.46 5.63
N PHE A 235 -1.90 -11.11 5.35
CA PHE A 235 -1.78 -12.00 4.21
C PHE A 235 -2.68 -13.24 4.34
N LEU A 236 -2.80 -13.84 5.52
CA LEU A 236 -3.71 -14.98 5.75
C LEU A 236 -5.18 -14.55 5.65
N THR A 237 -5.51 -13.33 6.05
CA THR A 237 -6.84 -12.75 5.86
C THR A 237 -7.14 -12.58 4.38
N LEU A 238 -6.18 -12.06 3.59
CA LEU A 238 -6.28 -11.98 2.14
C LEU A 238 -6.55 -13.35 1.51
N VAL A 239 -5.80 -14.37 1.92
CA VAL A 239 -5.97 -15.75 1.40
C VAL A 239 -7.38 -16.26 1.70
N ARG A 240 -7.81 -16.22 2.96
CA ARG A 240 -9.15 -16.69 3.38
C ARG A 240 -10.28 -15.97 2.65
N GLU A 241 -10.18 -14.65 2.54
CA GLU A 241 -11.19 -13.83 1.87
C GLU A 241 -11.24 -14.08 0.34
N SER A 242 -10.09 -14.30 -0.28
CA SER A 242 -10.02 -14.65 -1.71
C SER A 242 -10.63 -16.03 -1.97
N GLU A 243 -10.27 -17.03 -1.16
CA GLU A 243 -10.83 -18.38 -1.27
C GLU A 243 -12.33 -18.40 -1.02
N ARG A 244 -12.82 -17.63 -0.06
CA ARG A 244 -14.26 -17.51 0.24
C ARG A 244 -15.06 -17.05 -0.99
N VAL A 245 -14.52 -16.09 -1.76
CA VAL A 245 -15.23 -15.50 -2.91
C VAL A 245 -15.04 -16.31 -4.17
N SER A 246 -13.82 -16.73 -4.47
CA SER A 246 -13.47 -17.35 -5.76
C SER A 246 -13.41 -18.89 -5.72
N GLY A 247 -13.36 -19.50 -4.53
CA GLY A 247 -13.04 -20.92 -4.36
C GLY A 247 -11.59 -21.26 -4.72
N ARG A 248 -10.75 -20.26 -5.03
CA ARG A 248 -9.36 -20.44 -5.47
C ARG A 248 -8.41 -19.69 -4.55
N ARG A 249 -7.30 -20.35 -4.21
CA ARG A 249 -6.21 -19.72 -3.46
C ARG A 249 -5.54 -18.66 -4.32
N PRO A 250 -5.29 -17.44 -3.80
CA PRO A 250 -4.48 -16.46 -4.50
C PRO A 250 -3.05 -16.98 -4.66
N GLU A 251 -2.40 -16.59 -5.73
CA GLU A 251 -1.04 -17.03 -6.05
C GLU A 251 -0.03 -15.90 -5.83
N LEU A 252 1.01 -16.20 -5.05
CA LEU A 252 2.15 -15.30 -4.86
C LEU A 252 3.36 -15.87 -5.58
N SER A 253 3.97 -15.12 -6.47
CA SER A 253 5.18 -15.50 -7.19
C SER A 253 6.22 -14.39 -7.17
N VAL A 254 7.49 -14.77 -7.16
CA VAL A 254 8.62 -13.85 -7.30
C VAL A 254 9.14 -13.93 -8.73
N GLN A 255 9.19 -12.81 -9.42
CA GLN A 255 9.64 -12.71 -10.82
C GLN A 255 10.76 -11.64 -10.91
N GLY A 256 12.00 -12.08 -10.96
CA GLY A 256 13.15 -11.19 -10.90
C GLY A 256 13.16 -10.38 -9.59
N GLN A 257 13.09 -9.06 -9.70
CA GLN A 257 13.04 -8.15 -8.56
C GLN A 257 11.61 -7.69 -8.23
N ALA A 258 10.59 -8.42 -8.64
CA ALA A 258 9.20 -8.08 -8.33
C ALA A 258 8.46 -9.26 -7.71
N VAL A 259 7.54 -8.96 -6.82
CA VAL A 259 6.54 -9.90 -6.29
C VAL A 259 5.24 -9.67 -7.04
N ARG A 260 4.67 -10.73 -7.59
CA ARG A 260 3.34 -10.72 -8.18
C ARG A 260 2.36 -11.50 -7.29
N LEU A 261 1.27 -10.85 -6.93
CA LEU A 261 0.12 -11.47 -6.28
C LEU A 261 -1.04 -11.52 -7.26
N THR A 262 -1.59 -12.71 -7.49
CA THR A 262 -2.74 -12.96 -8.36
C THR A 262 -3.95 -13.33 -7.49
N ILE A 263 -5.04 -12.56 -7.61
CA ILE A 263 -6.32 -12.80 -6.93
C ILE A 263 -7.36 -13.13 -8.00
N TYR A 264 -8.01 -14.28 -7.88
CA TYR A 264 -8.97 -14.78 -8.86
C TYR A 264 -10.37 -14.24 -8.62
N ALA A 265 -11.09 -14.02 -9.72
CA ALA A 265 -12.50 -13.64 -9.68
C ALA A 265 -13.37 -14.78 -9.14
N GLY A 266 -14.39 -14.43 -8.37
CA GLY A 266 -15.49 -15.32 -8.07
C GLY A 266 -16.32 -15.66 -9.30
N PRO A 267 -17.22 -16.66 -9.20
CA PRO A 267 -18.10 -17.04 -10.30
C PRO A 267 -18.93 -15.82 -10.74
N ARG A 268 -18.99 -15.62 -12.06
CA ARG A 268 -19.87 -14.63 -12.68
C ARG A 268 -21.17 -15.32 -13.09
N PRO A 269 -22.31 -14.65 -12.96
CA PRO A 269 -23.60 -15.22 -13.36
C PRO A 269 -23.70 -15.46 -14.86
#